data_6e3c7acf1038677e544ac23cea1651a9
#
_entry.id   6e3c7acf1038677e544ac23cea1651a9
#
_cell.length_a   1.000
_cell.length_b   1.000
_cell.length_c   1.000
_cell.angle_alpha   90.00
_cell.angle_beta   90.00
_cell.angle_gamma   90.00
#
_symmetry.space_group_name_H-M   'P 1'
#
loop_
_entity.id
_entity.type
_entity.pdbx_description
1 polymer ?
#
loop_
_entity_poly.entity_id
_entity_poly.type
_entity_poly.pdbx_seq_one_letter_code
_entity_poly.pdbx_strand_id
1 'polypeptide(L)'
;MKILTIENEYASILPVFSAIECMVFKEELDKQYCDKSQDIPWEVLNTFDAIFIDISLATRSNLDGYGILEKIKKENPSLLPKVAIITGNDKISEMLKERKLDDCHIRIFEKPLRYKEIAAFIKQSS
;
A
#
# COMPACT_ATOMS: atom_id res chain seq x y z
N MET A 1 9.75 12.57 0.05
CA MET A 1 8.44 11.91 -0.10
C MET A 1 8.17 11.01 1.10
N LYS A 2 6.93 10.97 1.51
CA LYS A 2 6.51 10.25 2.71
C LYS A 2 5.65 9.05 2.31
N ILE A 3 6.08 7.85 2.71
CA ILE A 3 5.49 6.57 2.29
C ILE A 3 5.01 5.81 3.52
N LEU A 4 3.78 5.30 3.46
CA LEU A 4 3.25 4.38 4.46
C LEU A 4 3.11 3.00 3.85
N THR A 5 3.59 1.99 4.54
CA THR A 5 3.43 0.59 4.13
C THR A 5 2.75 -0.19 5.24
N ILE A 6 1.68 -0.88 4.89
CA ILE A 6 0.91 -1.72 5.82
C ILE A 6 1.19 -3.16 5.41
N GLU A 7 2.14 -3.79 6.09
CA GLU A 7 2.73 -5.08 5.70
C GLU A 7 3.27 -5.80 6.92
N ASN A 8 2.88 -7.05 7.13
CA ASN A 8 3.37 -7.84 8.26
C ASN A 8 4.78 -8.40 8.05
N GLU A 9 5.29 -8.39 6.83
CA GLU A 9 6.64 -8.83 6.49
C GLU A 9 7.44 -7.69 5.87
N TYR A 10 7.45 -6.54 6.53
CA TYR A 10 8.08 -5.32 6.00
C TYR A 10 9.54 -5.53 5.61
N ALA A 11 10.29 -6.32 6.38
CA ALA A 11 11.69 -6.58 6.08
C ALA A 11 11.90 -7.21 4.69
N SER A 12 10.90 -7.95 4.19
CA SER A 12 11.01 -8.60 2.87
C SER A 12 10.89 -7.62 1.71
N ILE A 13 10.24 -6.49 1.92
CA ILE A 13 10.05 -5.48 0.87
C ILE A 13 10.97 -4.27 1.03
N LEU A 14 11.67 -4.16 2.15
CA LEU A 14 12.60 -3.05 2.40
C LEU A 14 13.68 -2.89 1.32
N PRO A 15 14.27 -3.97 0.76
CA PRO A 15 15.24 -3.83 -0.33
C PRO A 15 14.68 -3.12 -1.57
N VAL A 16 13.38 -3.24 -1.84
CA VAL A 16 12.73 -2.54 -2.95
C VAL A 16 12.79 -1.03 -2.73
N PHE A 17 12.47 -0.55 -1.54
CA PHE A 17 12.54 0.87 -1.21
C PHE A 17 13.98 1.38 -1.18
N SER A 18 14.92 0.56 -0.71
CA SER A 18 16.34 0.92 -0.74
C SER A 18 16.84 1.11 -2.18
N ALA A 19 16.41 0.23 -3.09
CA ALA A 19 16.75 0.38 -4.52
C ALA A 19 16.15 1.66 -5.10
N ILE A 20 14.91 1.99 -4.74
CA ILE A 20 14.26 3.22 -5.19
C ILE A 20 15.03 4.46 -4.72
N GLU A 21 15.42 4.48 -3.46
CA GLU A 21 16.20 5.58 -2.89
C GLU A 21 17.53 5.77 -3.60
N CYS A 22 18.24 4.67 -3.87
CA CYS A 22 19.56 4.72 -4.49
C CYS A 22 19.52 4.97 -6.00
N MET A 23 18.59 4.31 -6.72
CA MET A 23 18.63 4.22 -8.17
C MET A 23 17.70 5.20 -8.88
N VAL A 24 16.64 5.64 -8.22
CA VAL A 24 15.60 6.46 -8.86
C VAL A 24 15.59 7.89 -8.30
N PHE A 25 15.31 8.03 -7.01
CA PHE A 25 15.19 9.36 -6.39
C PHE A 25 16.53 9.95 -5.96
N LYS A 26 17.51 9.09 -5.67
CA LYS A 26 18.83 9.49 -5.18
C LYS A 26 18.77 10.29 -3.88
N GLU A 27 17.78 9.99 -3.07
CA GLU A 27 17.56 10.57 -1.74
C GLU A 27 16.77 9.58 -0.89
N GLU A 28 16.82 9.74 0.42
CA GLU A 28 16.05 8.92 1.33
C GLU A 28 14.56 9.27 1.27
N LEU A 29 13.72 8.25 1.38
CA LEU A 29 12.28 8.40 1.55
C LEU A 29 11.95 8.39 3.05
N ASP A 30 10.98 9.18 3.45
CA ASP A 30 10.40 9.09 4.79
C ASP A 30 9.48 7.87 4.81
N LYS A 31 10.01 6.74 5.27
CA LYS A 31 9.31 5.45 5.25
C LYS A 31 8.75 5.16 6.63
N GLN A 32 7.45 4.94 6.68
CA GLN A 32 6.76 4.48 7.89
C GLN A 32 6.06 3.17 7.56
N TYR A 33 5.92 2.30 8.55
CA TYR A 33 5.22 1.04 8.37
C TYR A 33 4.44 0.66 9.61
N CYS A 34 3.41 -0.17 9.41
CA CYS A 34 2.71 -0.86 10.47
C CYS A 34 2.27 -2.22 9.95
N ASP A 35 2.06 -3.15 10.87
CA ASP A 35 1.68 -4.53 10.53
C ASP A 35 0.24 -4.86 10.88
N LYS A 36 -0.49 -3.92 11.45
CA LYS A 36 -1.88 -4.11 11.87
C LYS A 36 -2.71 -2.87 11.57
N SER A 37 -3.99 -3.05 11.27
CA SER A 37 -4.91 -1.95 10.99
C SER A 37 -5.07 -1.00 12.17
N GLN A 38 -5.01 -1.51 13.40
CA GLN A 38 -5.15 -0.70 14.60
C GLN A 38 -3.96 0.23 14.84
N ASP A 39 -2.84 0.02 14.15
CA ASP A 39 -1.64 0.86 14.24
C ASP A 39 -1.57 1.91 13.12
N ILE A 40 -2.53 1.92 12.19
CA ILE A 40 -2.57 2.88 11.10
C ILE A 40 -2.86 4.29 11.63
N PRO A 41 -2.07 5.29 11.22
CA PRO A 41 -2.34 6.68 11.63
C PRO A 41 -3.46 7.29 10.78
N TRP A 42 -4.70 6.85 11.01
CA TRP A 42 -5.87 7.22 10.21
C TRP A 42 -6.06 8.72 10.06
N GLU A 43 -5.72 9.47 11.10
CA GLU A 43 -5.95 10.92 11.17
C GLU A 43 -5.03 11.71 10.23
N VAL A 44 -3.89 11.14 9.85
CA VAL A 44 -2.87 11.83 9.06
C VAL A 44 -2.55 11.11 7.76
N LEU A 45 -3.42 10.21 7.29
CA LEU A 45 -3.19 9.46 6.05
C LEU A 45 -3.00 10.37 4.83
N ASN A 46 -3.67 11.51 4.81
CA ASN A 46 -3.56 12.46 3.71
C ASN A 46 -2.18 13.15 3.62
N THR A 47 -1.33 12.99 4.64
CA THR A 47 0.03 13.54 4.61
C THR A 47 1.01 12.65 3.86
N PHE A 48 0.64 11.41 3.57
CA PHE A 48 1.50 10.49 2.82
C PHE A 48 1.37 10.72 1.33
N ASP A 49 2.48 10.56 0.60
CA ASP A 49 2.51 10.65 -0.85
C ASP A 49 2.04 9.35 -1.50
N ALA A 50 2.31 8.22 -0.86
CA ALA A 50 1.84 6.91 -1.32
C ALA A 50 1.58 6.00 -0.12
N ILE A 51 0.59 5.12 -0.26
CA ILE A 51 0.18 4.15 0.78
C ILE A 51 0.12 2.78 0.13
N PHE A 52 0.91 1.83 0.64
CA PHE A 52 0.92 0.46 0.16
C PHE A 52 0.28 -0.46 1.19
N ILE A 53 -0.65 -1.29 0.76
CA ILE A 53 -1.40 -2.19 1.63
C ILE A 53 -1.18 -3.63 1.19
N ASP A 54 -0.60 -4.46 2.06
CA ASP A 54 -0.57 -5.91 1.86
C ASP A 54 -1.98 -6.45 2.09
N ILE A 55 -2.49 -7.16 1.10
CA ILE A 55 -3.85 -7.70 1.19
C ILE A 55 -3.97 -8.81 2.23
N SER A 56 -2.87 -9.51 2.52
CA SER A 56 -2.84 -10.65 3.45
C SER A 56 -2.12 -10.26 4.74
N LEU A 57 -2.76 -9.42 5.55
CA LEU A 57 -2.21 -9.04 6.85
C LEU A 57 -2.32 -10.18 7.86
N ALA A 58 -1.51 -10.09 8.92
CA ALA A 58 -1.52 -11.07 10.01
C ALA A 58 -2.88 -11.13 10.69
N THR A 59 -3.20 -12.28 11.28
CA THR A 59 -4.47 -12.50 11.99
C THR A 59 -4.66 -11.57 13.18
N ARG A 60 -3.58 -10.98 13.70
CA ARG A 60 -3.64 -10.01 14.80
C ARG A 60 -4.16 -8.64 14.37
N SER A 61 -4.25 -8.37 13.08
CA SER A 61 -4.84 -7.13 12.57
C SER A 61 -6.36 -7.21 12.70
N ASN A 62 -6.98 -6.14 13.19
CA ASN A 62 -8.45 -6.07 13.30
C ASN A 62 -9.12 -6.11 11.94
N LEU A 63 -8.48 -5.49 10.93
CA LEU A 63 -8.94 -5.52 9.54
C LEU A 63 -7.85 -6.17 8.69
N ASP A 64 -8.26 -6.93 7.68
CA ASP A 64 -7.33 -7.38 6.63
C ASP A 64 -7.12 -6.24 5.62
N GLY A 65 -6.33 -6.50 4.58
CA GLY A 65 -6.08 -5.49 3.55
C GLY A 65 -7.34 -5.02 2.85
N TYR A 66 -8.29 -5.91 2.61
CA TYR A 66 -9.59 -5.56 2.02
C TYR A 66 -10.41 -4.67 2.97
N GLY A 67 -10.43 -4.99 4.25
CA GLY A 67 -11.15 -4.20 5.25
C GLY A 67 -10.58 -2.79 5.37
N ILE A 68 -9.26 -2.65 5.29
CA ILE A 68 -8.60 -1.34 5.29
C ILE A 68 -9.03 -0.54 4.07
N LEU A 69 -9.03 -1.17 2.89
CA LEU A 69 -9.44 -0.52 1.65
C LEU A 69 -10.90 -0.09 1.69
N GLU A 70 -11.79 -0.94 2.22
CA GLU A 70 -13.20 -0.61 2.41
C GLU A 70 -13.38 0.61 3.31
N LYS A 71 -12.61 0.69 4.39
CA LYS A 71 -12.66 1.82 5.30
C LYS A 71 -12.20 3.12 4.64
N ILE A 72 -11.13 3.06 3.85
CA ILE A 72 -10.64 4.22 3.10
C ILE A 72 -11.70 4.68 2.08
N LYS A 73 -12.29 3.75 1.35
CA LYS A 73 -13.33 4.06 0.36
C LYS A 73 -14.52 4.76 1.01
N LYS A 74 -14.92 4.28 2.19
CA LYS A 74 -16.08 4.82 2.91
C LYS A 74 -15.80 6.17 3.56
N GLU A 75 -14.67 6.29 4.24
CA GLU A 75 -14.39 7.46 5.09
C GLU A 75 -13.58 8.54 4.39
N ASN A 76 -12.69 8.16 3.45
CA ASN A 76 -11.81 9.13 2.78
C ASN A 76 -11.48 8.68 1.36
N PRO A 77 -12.46 8.66 0.45
CA PRO A 77 -12.23 8.18 -0.91
C PRO A 77 -11.23 9.01 -1.71
N SER A 78 -10.95 10.24 -1.30
CA SER A 78 -9.93 11.07 -1.96
C SER A 78 -8.51 10.53 -1.84
N LEU A 79 -8.28 9.59 -0.91
CA LEU A 79 -6.99 8.92 -0.77
C LEU A 79 -6.76 7.83 -1.81
N LEU A 80 -7.80 7.32 -2.44
CA LEU A 80 -7.69 6.15 -3.32
C LEU A 80 -6.61 6.28 -4.41
N PRO A 81 -6.40 7.45 -5.06
CA PRO A 81 -5.32 7.59 -6.04
C PRO A 81 -3.92 7.40 -5.48
N LYS A 82 -3.75 7.52 -4.16
CA LYS A 82 -2.46 7.35 -3.48
C LYS A 82 -2.26 5.94 -2.92
N VAL A 83 -3.26 5.08 -3.06
CA VAL A 83 -3.26 3.74 -2.46
C VAL A 83 -2.94 2.69 -3.51
N ALA A 84 -2.07 1.76 -3.16
CA ALA A 84 -1.76 0.59 -3.97
C ALA A 84 -1.82 -0.66 -3.11
N ILE A 85 -2.21 -1.76 -3.72
CA ILE A 85 -2.23 -3.08 -3.08
C ILE A 85 -0.96 -3.83 -3.45
N ILE A 86 -0.35 -4.46 -2.46
CA ILE A 86 0.76 -5.41 -2.64
C ILE A 86 0.20 -6.80 -2.35
N THR A 87 0.43 -7.75 -3.24
CA THR A 87 -0.12 -9.09 -3.05
C THR A 87 0.76 -10.18 -3.66
N GLY A 88 0.79 -11.35 -3.02
CA GLY A 88 1.29 -12.57 -3.62
C GLY A 88 0.18 -13.47 -4.15
N ASN A 89 -1.06 -12.98 -4.13
CA ASN A 89 -2.25 -13.75 -4.48
C ASN A 89 -2.75 -13.35 -5.88
N ASP A 90 -2.83 -14.33 -6.79
CA ASP A 90 -3.29 -14.12 -8.17
C ASP A 90 -4.82 -13.98 -8.30
N LYS A 91 -5.56 -14.23 -7.22
CA LYS A 91 -7.02 -14.13 -7.21
C LYS A 91 -7.54 -12.79 -6.70
N ILE A 92 -6.67 -11.80 -6.60
CA ILE A 92 -7.01 -10.49 -6.05
C ILE A 92 -8.17 -9.82 -6.78
N SER A 93 -8.23 -9.93 -8.11
CA SER A 93 -9.29 -9.30 -8.91
C SER A 93 -10.66 -9.86 -8.58
N GLU A 94 -10.77 -11.18 -8.37
CA GLU A 94 -12.02 -11.82 -8.00
C GLU A 94 -12.49 -11.37 -6.62
N MET A 95 -11.57 -11.29 -5.67
CA MET A 95 -11.89 -10.86 -4.31
C MET A 95 -12.32 -9.39 -4.25
N LEU A 96 -11.71 -8.54 -5.06
CA LEU A 96 -12.13 -7.14 -5.14
C LEU A 96 -13.56 -7.00 -5.67
N LYS A 97 -13.93 -7.81 -6.66
CA LYS A 97 -15.30 -7.83 -7.17
C LYS A 97 -16.30 -8.29 -6.11
N GLU A 98 -15.97 -9.37 -5.39
CA GLU A 98 -16.83 -9.89 -4.33
C GLU A 98 -17.06 -8.87 -3.21
N ARG A 99 -16.05 -8.06 -2.90
CA ARG A 99 -16.11 -7.04 -1.86
C ARG A 99 -16.56 -5.68 -2.40
N LYS A 100 -16.94 -5.59 -3.69
CA LYS A 100 -17.38 -4.36 -4.36
C LYS A 100 -16.32 -3.24 -4.31
N LEU A 101 -15.06 -3.63 -4.47
CA LEU A 101 -13.91 -2.72 -4.46
C LEU A 101 -13.30 -2.56 -5.86
N ASP A 102 -13.80 -3.26 -6.85
CA ASP A 102 -13.26 -3.21 -8.22
C ASP A 102 -13.47 -1.85 -8.91
N ASP A 103 -14.45 -1.06 -8.45
CA ASP A 103 -14.70 0.28 -8.97
C ASP A 103 -13.72 1.34 -8.43
N CYS A 104 -12.89 1.00 -7.46
CA CYS A 104 -11.90 1.92 -6.90
C CYS A 104 -10.71 2.17 -7.82
N HIS A 105 -10.51 1.30 -8.82
CA HIS A 105 -9.38 1.38 -9.77
C HIS A 105 -8.02 1.43 -9.06
N ILE A 106 -7.88 0.65 -7.99
CA ILE A 106 -6.65 0.62 -7.18
C ILE A 106 -5.53 -0.07 -7.94
N ARG A 107 -4.33 0.51 -7.92
CA ARG A 107 -3.15 -0.11 -8.50
C ARG A 107 -2.77 -1.35 -7.68
N ILE A 108 -2.44 -2.43 -8.38
CA ILE A 108 -2.08 -3.71 -7.77
C ILE A 108 -0.66 -4.08 -8.21
N PHE A 109 0.20 -4.39 -7.23
CA PHE A 109 1.55 -4.86 -7.49
C PHE A 109 1.70 -6.28 -6.94
N GLU A 110 2.06 -7.21 -7.81
CA GLU A 110 2.30 -8.59 -7.40
C GLU A 110 3.73 -8.79 -6.91
N LYS A 111 3.89 -9.60 -5.87
CA LYS A 111 5.20 -9.98 -5.38
C LYS A 111 5.82 -11.06 -6.30
N PRO A 112 7.12 -11.02 -6.58
CA PRO A 112 8.12 -10.08 -6.08
C PRO A 112 7.96 -8.69 -6.70
N LEU A 113 8.11 -7.65 -5.87
CA LEU A 113 7.93 -6.27 -6.30
C LEU A 113 9.10 -5.81 -7.18
N ARG A 114 8.78 -4.98 -8.18
CA ARG A 114 9.79 -4.38 -9.07
C ARG A 114 9.94 -2.90 -8.71
N TYR A 115 11.14 -2.52 -8.31
CA TYR A 115 11.37 -1.18 -7.77
C TYR A 115 11.03 -0.06 -8.77
N LYS A 116 11.24 -0.27 -10.06
CA LYS A 116 10.92 0.74 -11.08
C LYS A 116 9.42 1.03 -11.17
N GLU A 117 8.59 0.00 -11.08
CA GLU A 117 7.14 0.14 -11.10
C GLU A 117 6.64 0.86 -9.84
N ILE A 118 7.18 0.50 -8.69
CA ILE A 118 6.83 1.13 -7.41
C ILE A 118 7.25 2.60 -7.43
N ALA A 119 8.46 2.91 -7.91
CA ALA A 119 8.93 4.28 -8.01
C ALA A 119 8.05 5.14 -8.92
N ALA A 120 7.62 4.59 -10.06
CA ALA A 120 6.72 5.28 -10.98
C ALA A 120 5.39 5.60 -10.31
N PHE A 121 4.85 4.66 -9.53
CA PHE A 121 3.62 4.88 -8.78
C PHE A 121 3.80 6.01 -7.75
N ILE A 122 4.89 6.00 -6.99
CA ILE A 122 5.16 7.04 -5.99
C ILE A 122 5.22 8.42 -6.63
N LYS A 123 5.90 8.55 -7.77
CA LYS A 123 5.98 9.81 -8.51
C LYS A 123 4.61 10.29 -8.97
N GLN A 124 3.78 9.37 -9.44
CA GLN A 124 2.46 9.69 -9.96
C GLN A 124 1.48 10.09 -8.86
N SER A 125 1.58 9.46 -7.68
CA SER A 125 0.67 9.69 -6.57
C SER A 125 1.03 10.88 -5.69
N SER A 126 2.25 11.36 -5.78
CA SER A 126 2.73 12.48 -4.96
C SER A 126 2.26 13.86 -5.46
#